data_0f1fa8a49b2097904a4988fb21a1e20d
#
_entry.id   0f1fa8a49b2097904a4988fb21a1e20d
#
_cell.length_a   1.000
_cell.length_b   1.000
_cell.length_c   1.000
_cell.angle_alpha   90.00
_cell.angle_beta   90.00
_cell.angle_gamma   90.00
#
_symmetry.space_group_name_H-M   'P 1'
#
loop_
_entity.id
_entity.type
_entity.pdbx_description
1 polymer ?
#
loop_
_entity_poly.entity_id
_entity_poly.type
_entity_poly.pdbx_seq_one_letter_code
_entity_poly.pdbx_strand_id
1 'polypeptide(L)'
;MDRREILRLLACAAVAPLQTPASREALTFPKGATIRTVLRDVSPDTLNRATLFHEHLSFEWARVAPQSNRSGPAKDAAPVLEQLDVAAAEGIGCIVDAGTNDVGRDNELLRQIASRTSVHIVACGGLYMERTYPQDVAAKSEDQIADDLVREANAARYGAFGEIGETPNAPMSAAERKVFRAVGRAHLRNHLPIFTHNAYGTGPNVPKDAGLRQLDAFESVGVSPGRVAIGHSCCLDDPSAEVVKEIAKRGAYVGFDRVTGGLVPDDKKVAMILAFLDAGYIDRLLLSSDYNFTARSDARPGYGITLTVFAPKLRKAGVTDEMLRRITIDNPRRFLAFVPAS
;
A
#
# COMPACT_ATOMS: atom_id res chain seq x y z
N MET A 1 15.84 31.93 -34.72
CA MET A 1 16.38 30.60 -34.41
C MET A 1 16.03 29.66 -35.56
N ASP A 2 17.05 29.13 -36.20
CA ASP A 2 16.93 28.27 -37.40
C ASP A 2 16.48 26.85 -36.94
N ARG A 3 15.67 26.20 -37.79
CA ARG A 3 15.18 24.82 -37.57
C ARG A 3 16.30 23.80 -37.27
N ARG A 4 17.53 24.11 -37.71
CA ARG A 4 18.73 23.29 -37.48
C ARG A 4 19.30 23.46 -36.07
N GLU A 5 19.09 24.58 -35.40
CA GLU A 5 19.50 24.81 -33.99
C GLU A 5 18.57 24.11 -33.03
N ILE A 6 17.25 24.06 -33.35
CA ILE A 6 16.26 23.31 -32.53
C ILE A 6 16.53 21.81 -32.59
N LEU A 7 16.92 21.26 -33.74
CA LEU A 7 17.28 19.85 -33.90
C LEU A 7 18.60 19.47 -33.20
N ARG A 8 19.53 20.42 -33.01
CA ARG A 8 20.76 20.19 -32.24
C ARG A 8 20.55 20.21 -30.73
N LEU A 9 19.60 20.99 -30.24
CA LEU A 9 19.23 21.02 -28.82
C LEU A 9 18.43 19.76 -28.36
N LEU A 10 17.73 19.11 -29.30
CA LEU A 10 17.02 17.85 -29.05
C LEU A 10 17.90 16.59 -29.11
N ALA A 11 19.13 16.71 -29.67
CA ALA A 11 20.03 15.57 -29.84
C ALA A 11 21.03 15.36 -28.70
N CYS A 12 21.03 16.20 -27.63
CA CYS A 12 21.98 16.14 -26.53
C CYS A 12 21.33 15.76 -25.17
N ALA A 13 20.07 15.36 -25.15
CA ALA A 13 19.57 14.59 -24.01
C ALA A 13 19.97 13.12 -24.21
N ALA A 14 21.26 12.83 -24.05
CA ALA A 14 21.71 11.46 -23.82
C ALA A 14 21.02 11.00 -22.53
N VAL A 15 20.01 10.15 -22.66
CA VAL A 15 19.48 9.40 -21.55
C VAL A 15 20.65 8.55 -21.04
N ALA A 16 21.30 9.00 -19.96
CA ALA A 16 22.28 8.17 -19.29
C ALA A 16 21.54 6.86 -18.93
N PRO A 17 22.08 5.70 -19.26
CA PRO A 17 21.46 4.46 -18.87
C PRO A 17 21.32 4.47 -17.34
N LEU A 18 20.10 4.22 -16.84
CA LEU A 18 19.87 3.98 -15.41
C LEU A 18 20.93 2.96 -14.98
N GLN A 19 21.76 3.33 -13.98
CA GLN A 19 22.84 2.48 -13.52
C GLN A 19 22.24 1.14 -13.12
N THR A 20 22.69 0.07 -13.78
CA THR A 20 22.38 -1.30 -13.37
C THR A 20 22.78 -1.47 -11.92
N PRO A 21 21.88 -1.89 -11.02
CA PRO A 21 22.25 -2.12 -9.64
C PRO A 21 23.37 -3.17 -9.58
N ALA A 22 24.38 -2.87 -8.76
CA ALA A 22 25.47 -3.78 -8.46
C ALA A 22 24.94 -5.17 -8.08
N SER A 23 25.76 -6.20 -8.29
CA SER A 23 25.49 -7.64 -8.08
C SER A 23 24.47 -7.93 -6.98
N ARG A 24 23.48 -8.73 -7.33
CA ARG A 24 22.36 -9.20 -6.51
C ARG A 24 22.82 -9.71 -5.15
N GLU A 25 22.80 -8.88 -4.12
CA GLU A 25 22.80 -9.39 -2.75
C GLU A 25 21.51 -10.16 -2.52
N ALA A 26 21.64 -11.42 -2.10
CA ALA A 26 20.49 -12.23 -1.72
C ALA A 26 19.73 -11.52 -0.60
N LEU A 27 18.43 -11.39 -0.78
CA LEU A 27 17.57 -10.78 0.23
C LEU A 27 17.65 -11.59 1.53
N THR A 28 18.15 -10.99 2.59
CA THR A 28 18.27 -11.62 3.90
C THR A 28 17.22 -11.08 4.87
N PHE A 29 16.76 -11.96 5.73
CA PHE A 29 15.77 -11.63 6.78
C PHE A 29 16.33 -11.98 8.15
N PRO A 30 15.93 -11.29 9.23
CA PRO A 30 16.27 -11.68 10.58
C PRO A 30 15.85 -13.13 10.87
N LYS A 31 16.59 -13.83 11.73
CA LYS A 31 16.23 -15.18 12.16
C LYS A 31 14.83 -15.17 12.79
N GLY A 32 13.95 -16.07 12.38
CA GLY A 32 12.58 -16.15 12.82
C GLY A 32 11.61 -15.17 12.15
N ALA A 33 12.08 -14.43 11.13
CA ALA A 33 11.20 -13.56 10.36
C ALA A 33 10.15 -14.39 9.61
N THR A 34 8.91 -13.91 9.65
CA THR A 34 7.76 -14.53 8.99
C THR A 34 6.89 -13.47 8.33
N ILE A 35 6.04 -13.89 7.39
CA ILE A 35 4.91 -13.12 6.88
C ILE A 35 3.65 -13.84 7.31
N ARG A 36 2.76 -13.12 7.98
CA ARG A 36 1.50 -13.70 8.45
C ARG A 36 0.43 -13.58 7.39
N THR A 37 -0.07 -14.74 6.95
CA THR A 37 -1.25 -14.82 6.08
C THR A 37 -2.50 -15.21 6.89
N VAL A 38 -3.67 -15.09 6.27
CA VAL A 38 -4.95 -15.48 6.88
C VAL A 38 -4.92 -16.92 7.37
N LEU A 39 -4.28 -17.84 6.63
CA LEU A 39 -4.27 -19.27 6.95
C LEU A 39 -3.11 -19.69 7.86
N ARG A 40 -1.92 -19.16 7.64
CA ARG A 40 -0.68 -19.56 8.34
C ARG A 40 0.42 -18.53 8.19
N ASP A 41 1.41 -18.60 9.05
CA ASP A 41 2.66 -17.87 8.88
C ASP A 41 3.54 -18.60 7.84
N VAL A 42 4.19 -17.84 6.97
CA VAL A 42 5.05 -18.37 5.92
C VAL A 42 6.42 -17.70 5.95
N SER A 43 7.46 -18.43 5.51
CA SER A 43 8.77 -17.80 5.29
C SER A 43 8.64 -16.65 4.28
N PRO A 44 9.33 -15.52 4.47
CA PRO A 44 9.36 -14.47 3.47
C PRO A 44 9.77 -14.97 2.07
N ASP A 45 10.56 -16.04 1.97
CA ASP A 45 10.99 -16.64 0.71
C ASP A 45 9.86 -17.35 -0.06
N THR A 46 8.76 -17.64 0.61
CA THR A 46 7.56 -18.22 -0.03
C THR A 46 6.93 -17.23 -1.01
N LEU A 47 7.01 -15.91 -0.72
CA LEU A 47 6.45 -14.88 -1.59
C LEU A 47 7.43 -14.55 -2.73
N ASN A 48 7.54 -15.44 -3.70
CA ASN A 48 8.46 -15.34 -4.84
C ASN A 48 7.81 -14.78 -6.12
N ARG A 49 6.54 -14.37 -6.05
CA ARG A 49 5.76 -13.71 -7.12
C ARG A 49 5.31 -12.33 -6.63
N ALA A 50 4.76 -11.52 -7.53
CA ALA A 50 4.37 -10.17 -7.20
C ALA A 50 3.36 -10.14 -6.04
N THR A 51 3.57 -9.18 -5.13
CA THR A 51 2.70 -8.89 -4.00
C THR A 51 2.08 -7.52 -4.20
N LEU A 52 0.75 -7.48 -4.18
CA LEU A 52 -0.02 -6.23 -4.13
C LEU A 52 -0.26 -5.90 -2.66
N PHE A 53 0.33 -4.80 -2.20
CA PHE A 53 0.34 -4.47 -0.77
C PHE A 53 -0.90 -3.71 -0.28
N HIS A 54 -1.82 -3.36 -1.20
CA HIS A 54 -2.99 -2.56 -0.90
C HIS A 54 -4.11 -2.84 -1.92
N GLU A 55 -4.98 -3.80 -1.61
CA GLU A 55 -6.17 -4.15 -2.37
C GLU A 55 -7.34 -4.43 -1.42
N HIS A 56 -8.56 -4.56 -1.94
CA HIS A 56 -9.74 -4.86 -1.15
C HIS A 56 -10.44 -6.12 -1.65
N LEU A 57 -10.47 -7.15 -0.82
CA LEU A 57 -11.19 -8.40 -1.04
C LEU A 57 -12.53 -8.42 -0.29
N SER A 58 -12.60 -7.68 0.83
CA SER A 58 -13.78 -7.61 1.71
C SER A 58 -13.91 -6.20 2.29
N PHE A 59 -14.98 -5.47 1.88
CA PHE A 59 -15.13 -4.05 2.17
C PHE A 59 -16.59 -3.61 1.92
N GLU A 60 -17.17 -2.79 2.80
CA GLU A 60 -18.54 -2.29 2.66
C GLU A 60 -18.57 -0.79 2.29
N TRP A 61 -18.86 -0.48 1.03
CA TRP A 61 -18.98 0.91 0.57
C TRP A 61 -19.96 1.75 1.38
N ALA A 62 -21.06 1.15 1.84
CA ALA A 62 -22.06 1.86 2.63
C ALA A 62 -21.50 2.44 3.94
N ARG A 63 -20.43 1.87 4.49
CA ARG A 63 -19.76 2.41 5.69
C ARG A 63 -18.84 3.58 5.36
N VAL A 64 -18.18 3.53 4.22
CA VAL A 64 -17.18 4.53 3.81
C VAL A 64 -17.81 5.69 3.07
N ALA A 65 -18.77 5.41 2.19
CA ALA A 65 -19.45 6.40 1.37
C ALA A 65 -20.95 6.07 1.28
N PRO A 66 -21.73 6.35 2.34
CA PRO A 66 -23.15 6.00 2.41
C PRO A 66 -24.01 6.59 1.27
N GLN A 67 -23.54 7.69 0.66
CA GLN A 67 -24.19 8.35 -0.47
C GLN A 67 -23.86 7.71 -1.82
N SER A 68 -22.93 6.76 -1.86
CA SER A 68 -22.57 6.07 -3.10
C SER A 68 -23.56 4.94 -3.38
N ASN A 69 -24.02 4.83 -4.62
CA ASN A 69 -24.82 3.68 -5.07
C ASN A 69 -23.95 2.43 -5.33
N ARG A 70 -22.72 2.39 -4.81
CA ARG A 70 -21.83 1.25 -4.96
C ARG A 70 -22.26 0.18 -3.97
N SER A 71 -22.51 -1.03 -4.48
CA SER A 71 -22.66 -2.21 -3.63
C SER A 71 -21.33 -2.58 -3.02
N GLY A 72 -21.33 -3.01 -1.77
CA GLY A 72 -20.16 -3.59 -1.11
C GLY A 72 -19.63 -4.83 -1.82
N PRO A 73 -18.48 -5.37 -1.37
CA PRO A 73 -17.99 -6.63 -1.87
C PRO A 73 -19.08 -7.68 -1.73
N ALA A 74 -19.06 -8.63 -2.64
CA ALA A 74 -19.95 -9.77 -2.56
C ALA A 74 -19.78 -10.41 -1.18
N LYS A 75 -20.89 -10.73 -0.54
CA LYS A 75 -20.90 -11.63 0.61
C LYS A 75 -20.57 -13.07 0.20
N ASP A 76 -20.31 -13.28 -1.07
CA ASP A 76 -19.98 -14.54 -1.71
C ASP A 76 -18.52 -14.51 -2.19
N ALA A 77 -17.77 -15.55 -1.84
CA ALA A 77 -16.37 -15.71 -2.25
C ALA A 77 -16.21 -16.00 -3.76
N ALA A 78 -17.20 -16.55 -4.43
CA ALA A 78 -17.06 -17.05 -5.81
C ALA A 78 -16.60 -15.96 -6.80
N PRO A 79 -17.21 -14.76 -6.86
CA PRO A 79 -16.77 -13.73 -7.79
C PRO A 79 -15.36 -13.20 -7.49
N VAL A 80 -14.97 -13.17 -6.21
CA VAL A 80 -13.61 -12.75 -5.80
C VAL A 80 -12.60 -13.80 -6.24
N LEU A 81 -12.92 -15.09 -6.09
CA LEU A 81 -12.07 -16.20 -6.50
C LEU A 81 -11.82 -16.20 -8.02
N GLU A 82 -12.84 -15.94 -8.84
CA GLU A 82 -12.67 -15.79 -10.29
C GLU A 82 -11.66 -14.68 -10.64
N GLN A 83 -11.72 -13.55 -9.93
CA GLN A 83 -10.74 -12.47 -10.11
C GLN A 83 -9.33 -12.85 -9.61
N LEU A 84 -9.24 -13.63 -8.54
CA LEU A 84 -7.95 -14.09 -8.01
C LEU A 84 -7.30 -15.14 -8.91
N ASP A 85 -8.06 -16.00 -9.56
CA ASP A 85 -7.56 -16.98 -10.54
C ASP A 85 -6.91 -16.25 -11.73
N VAL A 86 -7.54 -15.17 -12.19
CA VAL A 86 -6.97 -14.31 -13.23
C VAL A 86 -5.72 -13.61 -12.74
N ALA A 87 -5.75 -12.99 -11.55
CA ALA A 87 -4.60 -12.33 -10.96
C ALA A 87 -3.42 -13.31 -10.78
N ALA A 88 -3.70 -14.54 -10.35
CA ALA A 88 -2.70 -15.60 -10.26
C ALA A 88 -2.06 -15.93 -11.62
N ALA A 89 -2.86 -16.04 -12.68
CA ALA A 89 -2.36 -16.26 -14.05
C ALA A 89 -1.51 -15.08 -14.55
N GLU A 90 -1.84 -13.85 -14.13
CA GLU A 90 -1.11 -12.60 -14.46
C GLU A 90 0.16 -12.39 -13.62
N GLY A 91 0.50 -13.27 -12.69
CA GLY A 91 1.76 -13.20 -11.95
C GLY A 91 1.63 -12.75 -10.50
N ILE A 92 0.44 -12.50 -9.98
CA ILE A 92 0.24 -12.15 -8.56
C ILE A 92 0.36 -13.41 -7.69
N GLY A 93 1.13 -13.32 -6.63
CA GLY A 93 1.31 -14.41 -5.64
C GLY A 93 0.83 -14.08 -4.24
N CYS A 94 0.64 -12.78 -3.95
CA CYS A 94 0.14 -12.33 -2.66
C CYS A 94 -0.68 -11.05 -2.81
N ILE A 95 -1.75 -10.94 -2.04
CA ILE A 95 -2.57 -9.73 -1.89
C ILE A 95 -2.69 -9.40 -0.40
N VAL A 96 -2.48 -8.13 -0.06
CA VAL A 96 -2.78 -7.57 1.25
C VAL A 96 -4.17 -6.93 1.17
N ASP A 97 -5.12 -7.47 1.93
CA ASP A 97 -6.47 -6.92 2.05
C ASP A 97 -6.46 -5.75 3.02
N ALA A 98 -6.60 -4.54 2.48
CA ALA A 98 -6.50 -3.30 3.21
C ALA A 98 -7.76 -2.96 4.03
N GLY A 99 -8.77 -3.81 4.00
CA GLY A 99 -10.00 -3.62 4.77
C GLY A 99 -9.75 -3.66 6.28
N THR A 100 -10.38 -2.74 7.02
CA THR A 100 -10.42 -2.74 8.49
C THR A 100 -11.83 -3.12 8.99
N ASN A 101 -11.99 -3.43 10.28
CA ASN A 101 -13.29 -3.85 10.83
C ASN A 101 -14.35 -2.73 10.70
N ASP A 102 -13.95 -1.48 10.88
CA ASP A 102 -14.84 -0.32 10.81
C ASP A 102 -15.33 -0.01 9.38
N VAL A 103 -14.68 -0.56 8.35
CA VAL A 103 -15.13 -0.50 6.95
C VAL A 103 -15.79 -1.80 6.46
N GLY A 104 -16.10 -2.72 7.37
CA GLY A 104 -16.94 -3.89 7.06
C GLY A 104 -16.19 -5.10 6.54
N ARG A 105 -14.89 -5.25 6.84
CA ARG A 105 -14.18 -6.47 6.50
C ARG A 105 -14.83 -7.69 7.17
N ASP A 106 -14.93 -8.77 6.41
CA ASP A 106 -15.40 -10.08 6.86
C ASP A 106 -14.23 -11.08 6.92
N ASN A 107 -13.79 -11.41 8.14
CA ASN A 107 -12.67 -12.33 8.35
C ASN A 107 -13.00 -13.77 7.92
N GLU A 108 -14.26 -14.20 8.02
CA GLU A 108 -14.65 -15.54 7.61
C GLU A 108 -14.66 -15.66 6.08
N LEU A 109 -15.16 -14.64 5.39
CA LEU A 109 -15.07 -14.55 3.93
C LEU A 109 -13.62 -14.59 3.47
N LEU A 110 -12.71 -13.86 4.13
CA LEU A 110 -11.28 -13.90 3.78
C LEU A 110 -10.67 -15.30 3.99
N ARG A 111 -11.07 -16.06 5.03
CA ARG A 111 -10.62 -17.44 5.22
C ARG A 111 -11.14 -18.36 4.11
N GLN A 112 -12.40 -18.23 3.74
CA GLN A 112 -13.01 -18.99 2.64
C GLN A 112 -12.30 -18.70 1.32
N ILE A 113 -12.00 -17.44 1.01
CA ILE A 113 -11.23 -17.04 -0.17
C ILE A 113 -9.83 -17.64 -0.10
N ALA A 114 -9.10 -17.40 0.99
CA ALA A 114 -7.72 -17.85 1.13
C ALA A 114 -7.56 -19.38 1.05
N SER A 115 -8.56 -20.16 1.48
CA SER A 115 -8.52 -21.63 1.41
C SER A 115 -8.75 -22.19 0.02
N ARG A 116 -9.20 -21.38 -0.94
CA ARG A 116 -9.63 -21.80 -2.29
C ARG A 116 -8.81 -21.15 -3.41
N THR A 117 -7.82 -20.34 -3.10
CA THR A 117 -6.92 -19.71 -4.08
C THR A 117 -5.47 -20.09 -3.85
N SER A 118 -4.65 -20.02 -4.89
CA SER A 118 -3.18 -20.13 -4.78
C SER A 118 -2.50 -18.80 -4.37
N VAL A 119 -3.24 -17.69 -4.35
CA VAL A 119 -2.75 -16.37 -3.94
C VAL A 119 -2.74 -16.29 -2.42
N HIS A 120 -1.59 -15.95 -1.84
CA HIS A 120 -1.53 -15.69 -0.40
C HIS A 120 -2.32 -14.45 -0.04
N ILE A 121 -3.16 -14.53 0.98
CA ILE A 121 -3.94 -13.39 1.47
C ILE A 121 -3.41 -12.97 2.83
N VAL A 122 -3.03 -11.71 2.96
CA VAL A 122 -2.66 -11.05 4.22
C VAL A 122 -3.82 -10.17 4.64
N ALA A 123 -4.41 -10.43 5.80
CA ALA A 123 -5.44 -9.56 6.36
C ALA A 123 -4.82 -8.43 7.16
N CYS A 124 -5.48 -7.29 7.20
CA CYS A 124 -5.05 -6.13 7.97
C CYS A 124 -6.01 -5.78 9.08
N GLY A 125 -5.58 -4.94 9.98
CA GLY A 125 -6.38 -4.41 11.07
C GLY A 125 -6.07 -2.95 11.33
N GLY A 126 -6.84 -2.34 12.20
CA GLY A 126 -6.74 -0.93 12.51
C GLY A 126 -8.08 -0.23 12.37
N LEU A 127 -8.03 1.09 12.28
CA LEU A 127 -9.19 1.96 12.13
C LEU A 127 -8.95 2.90 10.93
N TYR A 128 -9.95 3.00 10.04
CA TYR A 128 -9.80 3.69 8.77
C TYR A 128 -9.73 5.21 8.92
N MET A 129 -10.85 5.89 9.12
CA MET A 129 -10.95 7.34 9.27
C MET A 129 -11.91 7.71 10.38
N GLU A 130 -11.81 8.92 10.93
CA GLU A 130 -12.64 9.37 12.07
C GLU A 130 -14.14 9.09 11.89
N ARG A 131 -14.66 9.30 10.68
CA ARG A 131 -16.10 9.08 10.39
C ARG A 131 -16.56 7.61 10.48
N THR A 132 -15.64 6.65 10.44
CA THR A 132 -15.94 5.22 10.53
C THR A 132 -15.62 4.64 11.90
N TYR A 133 -14.98 5.42 12.78
CA TYR A 133 -14.56 4.92 14.08
C TYR A 133 -15.74 4.42 14.92
N PRO A 134 -15.60 3.29 15.60
CA PRO A 134 -16.52 2.86 16.63
C PRO A 134 -16.72 3.95 17.70
N GLN A 135 -17.94 4.07 18.22
CA GLN A 135 -18.28 5.14 19.16
C GLN A 135 -17.44 5.15 20.43
N ASP A 136 -17.00 3.98 20.88
CA ASP A 136 -16.18 3.81 22.08
C ASP A 136 -14.73 4.30 21.92
N VAL A 137 -14.24 4.46 20.69
CA VAL A 137 -12.88 5.00 20.39
C VAL A 137 -12.69 6.38 21.02
N ALA A 138 -13.74 7.22 21.04
CA ALA A 138 -13.67 8.55 21.64
C ALA A 138 -13.30 8.53 23.13
N ALA A 139 -13.85 7.57 23.89
CA ALA A 139 -13.63 7.41 25.33
C ALA A 139 -12.34 6.65 25.71
N LYS A 140 -11.77 5.87 24.78
CA LYS A 140 -10.58 5.05 25.04
C LYS A 140 -9.30 5.87 25.00
N SER A 141 -8.35 5.50 25.85
CA SER A 141 -6.97 5.96 25.74
C SER A 141 -6.24 5.31 24.55
N GLU A 142 -5.09 5.87 24.16
CA GLU A 142 -4.21 5.26 23.12
C GLU A 142 -3.82 3.82 23.47
N ASP A 143 -3.52 3.54 24.75
CA ASP A 143 -3.13 2.20 25.21
C ASP A 143 -4.29 1.21 25.15
N GLN A 144 -5.51 1.64 25.52
CA GLN A 144 -6.70 0.79 25.41
C GLN A 144 -7.03 0.44 23.95
N ILE A 145 -6.91 1.40 23.03
CA ILE A 145 -7.06 1.15 21.60
C ILE A 145 -5.97 0.19 21.11
N ALA A 146 -4.72 0.40 21.54
CA ALA A 146 -3.61 -0.48 21.17
C ALA A 146 -3.80 -1.92 21.67
N ASP A 147 -4.29 -2.10 22.91
CA ASP A 147 -4.61 -3.42 23.46
C ASP A 147 -5.72 -4.13 22.66
N ASP A 148 -6.75 -3.39 22.26
CA ASP A 148 -7.82 -3.92 21.41
C ASP A 148 -7.26 -4.37 20.06
N LEU A 149 -6.46 -3.54 19.40
CA LEU A 149 -5.84 -3.85 18.11
C LEU A 149 -4.91 -5.06 18.18
N VAL A 150 -4.11 -5.20 19.24
CA VAL A 150 -3.24 -6.37 19.42
C VAL A 150 -4.07 -7.64 19.63
N ARG A 151 -5.14 -7.57 20.43
CA ARG A 151 -6.05 -8.69 20.67
C ARG A 151 -6.75 -9.12 19.37
N GLU A 152 -7.25 -8.17 18.59
CA GLU A 152 -7.85 -8.43 17.28
C GLU A 152 -6.85 -9.03 16.30
N ALA A 153 -5.63 -8.46 16.23
CA ALA A 153 -4.58 -8.95 15.34
C ALA A 153 -4.21 -10.42 15.63
N ASN A 154 -4.23 -10.82 16.88
CA ASN A 154 -3.98 -12.21 17.26
C ASN A 154 -5.17 -13.12 16.93
N ALA A 155 -6.40 -12.69 17.23
CA ALA A 155 -7.61 -13.47 16.99
C ALA A 155 -7.90 -13.67 15.50
N ALA A 156 -7.76 -12.63 14.68
CA ALA A 156 -8.05 -12.64 13.25
C ALA A 156 -6.82 -12.87 12.35
N ARG A 157 -5.63 -13.05 12.94
CA ARG A 157 -4.36 -13.28 12.25
C ARG A 157 -3.99 -12.17 11.27
N TYR A 158 -4.01 -10.90 11.73
CA TYR A 158 -3.54 -9.81 10.91
C TYR A 158 -2.04 -9.92 10.63
N GLY A 159 -1.65 -9.66 9.38
CA GLY A 159 -0.25 -9.59 8.95
C GLY A 159 0.28 -8.16 8.84
N ALA A 160 -0.60 -7.16 8.94
CA ALA A 160 -0.26 -5.74 8.97
C ALA A 160 -1.34 -4.93 9.71
N PHE A 161 -1.02 -3.70 10.09
CA PHE A 161 -2.00 -2.67 10.41
C PHE A 161 -2.18 -1.76 9.20
N GLY A 162 -3.41 -1.57 8.75
CA GLY A 162 -3.76 -0.75 7.58
C GLY A 162 -5.10 -1.14 6.96
N GLU A 163 -5.64 -0.28 6.15
CA GLU A 163 -5.13 1.08 5.90
C GLU A 163 -5.57 2.06 7.00
N ILE A 164 -4.64 2.74 7.62
CA ILE A 164 -4.92 3.74 8.66
C ILE A 164 -5.09 5.09 8.00
N GLY A 165 -6.26 5.70 8.12
CA GLY A 165 -6.66 6.84 7.30
C GLY A 165 -6.68 8.19 8.03
N GLU A 166 -6.45 9.21 7.24
CA GLU A 166 -6.62 10.61 7.59
C GLU A 166 -7.71 11.22 6.69
N THR A 167 -8.55 12.09 7.26
CA THR A 167 -9.63 12.75 6.53
C THR A 167 -9.08 13.57 5.35
N PRO A 168 -9.67 13.41 4.14
CA PRO A 168 -9.19 14.11 2.95
C PRO A 168 -9.20 15.63 3.10
N ASN A 169 -8.14 16.28 2.58
CA ASN A 169 -8.04 17.72 2.44
C ASN A 169 -8.23 18.52 3.74
N ALA A 170 -7.99 17.91 4.88
CA ALA A 170 -8.08 18.53 6.19
C ALA A 170 -6.78 18.27 6.99
N PRO A 171 -6.45 19.09 7.98
CA PRO A 171 -5.44 18.74 8.97
C PRO A 171 -5.88 17.49 9.74
N MET A 172 -4.91 16.67 10.15
CA MET A 172 -5.15 15.50 11.00
C MET A 172 -5.86 15.94 12.30
N SER A 173 -7.02 15.39 12.58
CA SER A 173 -7.78 15.69 13.78
C SER A 173 -7.12 15.13 15.05
N ALA A 174 -7.57 15.56 16.22
CA ALA A 174 -7.10 15.00 17.49
C ALA A 174 -7.48 13.51 17.64
N ALA A 175 -8.63 13.10 17.13
CA ALA A 175 -9.10 11.72 17.14
C ALA A 175 -8.26 10.84 16.21
N GLU A 176 -7.97 11.32 14.99
CA GLU A 176 -7.10 10.62 14.06
C GLU A 176 -5.69 10.50 14.63
N ARG A 177 -5.11 11.59 15.14
CA ARG A 177 -3.79 11.55 15.77
C ARG A 177 -3.72 10.53 16.92
N LYS A 178 -4.76 10.46 17.76
CA LYS A 178 -4.89 9.44 18.81
C LYS A 178 -4.86 8.03 18.23
N VAL A 179 -5.60 7.78 17.16
CA VAL A 179 -5.63 6.46 16.50
C VAL A 179 -4.29 6.11 15.86
N PHE A 180 -3.65 7.03 15.13
CA PHE A 180 -2.31 6.80 14.56
C PHE A 180 -1.31 6.42 15.65
N ARG A 181 -1.29 7.13 16.77
CA ARG A 181 -0.42 6.84 17.91
C ARG A 181 -0.76 5.49 18.56
N ALA A 182 -2.04 5.16 18.70
CA ALA A 182 -2.48 3.88 19.23
C ALA A 182 -2.07 2.70 18.33
N VAL A 183 -2.19 2.84 17.01
CA VAL A 183 -1.69 1.85 16.05
C VAL A 183 -0.17 1.71 16.15
N GLY A 184 0.56 2.83 16.31
CA GLY A 184 2.00 2.80 16.56
C GLY A 184 2.35 2.02 17.83
N ARG A 185 1.62 2.22 18.93
CA ARG A 185 1.79 1.44 20.18
C ARG A 185 1.46 -0.04 19.99
N ALA A 186 0.42 -0.39 19.21
CA ALA A 186 0.10 -1.77 18.86
C ALA A 186 1.23 -2.43 18.06
N HIS A 187 1.79 -1.70 17.07
CA HIS A 187 2.97 -2.14 16.32
C HIS A 187 4.15 -2.46 17.24
N LEU A 188 4.46 -1.59 18.22
CA LEU A 188 5.57 -1.81 19.15
C LEU A 188 5.40 -3.06 20.03
N ARG A 189 4.13 -3.57 20.20
CA ARG A 189 3.82 -4.77 20.96
C ARG A 189 3.86 -6.06 20.14
N ASN A 190 3.54 -6.00 18.83
CA ASN A 190 3.43 -7.21 18.00
C ASN A 190 4.27 -7.19 16.73
N HIS A 191 4.95 -6.08 16.44
CA HIS A 191 5.87 -5.86 15.32
C HIS A 191 5.24 -5.93 13.92
N LEU A 192 3.92 -5.96 13.79
CA LEU A 192 3.25 -5.94 12.50
C LEU A 192 3.52 -4.62 11.75
N PRO A 193 3.85 -4.64 10.45
CA PRO A 193 4.06 -3.41 9.68
C PRO A 193 2.79 -2.57 9.60
N ILE A 194 2.96 -1.28 9.33
CA ILE A 194 1.85 -0.31 9.24
C ILE A 194 1.81 0.28 7.83
N PHE A 195 0.62 0.41 7.24
CA PHE A 195 0.44 1.24 6.05
C PHE A 195 -0.78 2.14 6.18
N THR A 196 -0.75 3.25 5.44
CA THR A 196 -1.68 4.35 5.65
C THR A 196 -2.53 4.63 4.42
N HIS A 197 -3.64 5.31 4.66
CA HIS A 197 -4.50 5.93 3.67
C HIS A 197 -4.28 7.44 3.69
N ASN A 198 -3.93 7.98 2.54
CA ASN A 198 -3.91 9.43 2.31
C ASN A 198 -4.88 9.74 1.19
N ALA A 199 -5.84 10.57 1.43
CA ALA A 199 -6.61 11.12 0.35
C ALA A 199 -5.99 12.43 -0.12
N TYR A 200 -4.86 12.37 -0.80
CA TYR A 200 -4.37 13.50 -1.55
C TYR A 200 -5.38 13.84 -2.64
N GLY A 201 -5.97 15.03 -2.58
CA GLY A 201 -6.62 15.61 -3.73
C GLY A 201 -5.56 16.22 -4.67
N THR A 202 -5.92 16.55 -5.88
CA THR A 202 -5.12 17.36 -6.79
C THR A 202 -5.51 18.81 -6.67
N GLY A 203 -4.55 19.72 -6.67
CA GLY A 203 -4.79 21.15 -6.67
C GLY A 203 -3.93 21.93 -5.66
N PRO A 204 -3.96 23.26 -5.72
CA PRO A 204 -3.06 24.11 -4.95
C PRO A 204 -3.32 24.07 -3.43
N ASN A 205 -4.52 23.67 -3.02
CA ASN A 205 -4.95 23.70 -1.63
C ASN A 205 -4.86 22.37 -0.90
N VAL A 206 -4.27 21.35 -1.53
CA VAL A 206 -4.11 20.03 -0.93
C VAL A 206 -2.92 20.03 0.02
N PRO A 207 -3.08 19.54 1.26
CA PRO A 207 -1.98 19.38 2.19
C PRO A 207 -0.96 18.36 1.65
N LYS A 208 0.13 18.86 1.06
CA LYS A 208 1.20 17.99 0.49
C LYS A 208 1.96 17.24 1.57
N ASP A 209 1.92 17.70 2.80
CA ASP A 209 2.63 17.18 3.96
C ASP A 209 1.86 16.09 4.73
N ALA A 210 0.67 15.67 4.26
CA ALA A 210 -0.16 14.68 4.97
C ALA A 210 0.62 13.40 5.33
N GLY A 211 1.34 12.80 4.39
CA GLY A 211 2.17 11.63 4.66
C GLY A 211 3.31 11.87 5.67
N LEU A 212 3.88 13.08 5.69
CA LEU A 212 4.89 13.46 6.68
C LEU A 212 4.28 13.59 8.07
N ARG A 213 3.10 14.20 8.19
CA ARG A 213 2.37 14.29 9.47
C ARG A 213 1.98 12.91 10.02
N GLN A 214 1.64 11.96 9.14
CA GLN A 214 1.37 10.58 9.53
C GLN A 214 2.62 9.92 10.11
N LEU A 215 3.78 10.10 9.47
CA LEU A 215 5.05 9.64 10.02
C LEU A 215 5.36 10.29 11.37
N ASP A 216 5.18 11.60 11.50
CA ASP A 216 5.38 12.32 12.77
C ASP A 216 4.54 11.71 13.90
N ALA A 217 3.27 11.34 13.61
CA ALA A 217 2.41 10.72 14.60
C ALA A 217 2.94 9.34 15.05
N PHE A 218 3.42 8.51 14.13
CA PHE A 218 4.00 7.21 14.45
C PHE A 218 5.35 7.34 15.18
N GLU A 219 6.25 8.19 14.70
CA GLU A 219 7.55 8.42 15.32
C GLU A 219 7.42 9.01 16.74
N SER A 220 6.38 9.82 16.99
CA SER A 220 6.12 10.39 18.32
C SER A 220 5.88 9.35 19.42
N VAL A 221 5.61 8.10 19.06
CA VAL A 221 5.46 6.97 19.99
C VAL A 221 6.58 5.94 19.86
N GLY A 222 7.60 6.20 19.02
CA GLY A 222 8.79 5.36 18.89
C GLY A 222 8.76 4.37 17.73
N VAL A 223 7.79 4.45 16.81
CA VAL A 223 7.77 3.59 15.61
C VAL A 223 8.90 3.99 14.66
N SER A 224 9.69 3.02 14.21
CA SER A 224 10.68 3.25 13.15
C SER A 224 10.00 3.48 11.80
N PRO A 225 10.33 4.54 11.05
CA PRO A 225 9.79 4.77 9.71
C PRO A 225 9.94 3.57 8.77
N GLY A 226 11.00 2.78 8.92
CA GLY A 226 11.22 1.57 8.11
C GLY A 226 10.15 0.48 8.28
N ARG A 227 9.22 0.64 9.21
CA ARG A 227 8.06 -0.25 9.42
C ARG A 227 6.74 0.35 8.94
N VAL A 228 6.78 1.53 8.30
CA VAL A 228 5.61 2.27 7.82
C VAL A 228 5.67 2.41 6.30
N ALA A 229 4.53 2.19 5.64
CA ALA A 229 4.33 2.55 4.24
C ALA A 229 3.26 3.65 4.15
N ILE A 230 3.61 4.77 3.53
CA ILE A 230 2.68 5.86 3.27
C ILE A 230 1.93 5.57 1.97
N GLY A 231 0.65 5.20 2.10
CA GLY A 231 -0.22 4.85 1.00
C GLY A 231 -0.72 6.05 0.20
N HIS A 232 -1.32 5.78 -0.95
CA HIS A 232 -1.90 6.76 -1.89
C HIS A 232 -0.97 7.89 -2.32
N SER A 233 0.34 7.71 -2.17
CA SER A 233 1.34 8.72 -2.57
C SER A 233 1.27 9.08 -4.06
N CYS A 234 0.74 8.19 -4.90
CA CYS A 234 0.48 8.44 -6.31
C CYS A 234 -0.68 9.41 -6.59
N CYS A 235 -1.48 9.75 -5.58
CA CYS A 235 -2.55 10.73 -5.70
C CYS A 235 -2.07 12.18 -5.49
N LEU A 236 -0.82 12.36 -5.07
CA LEU A 236 -0.19 13.66 -4.95
C LEU A 236 0.28 14.17 -6.31
N ASP A 237 -0.09 15.38 -6.70
CA ASP A 237 0.46 16.03 -7.89
C ASP A 237 1.81 16.69 -7.53
N ASP A 238 2.85 15.88 -7.50
CA ASP A 238 4.23 16.26 -7.17
C ASP A 238 5.21 15.67 -8.21
N PRO A 239 5.26 16.23 -9.43
CA PRO A 239 6.05 15.67 -10.55
C PRO A 239 7.54 15.49 -10.23
N SER A 240 8.11 16.32 -9.37
CA SER A 240 9.50 16.23 -8.89
C SER A 240 9.70 15.21 -7.78
N ALA A 241 8.61 14.63 -7.26
CA ALA A 241 8.62 13.64 -6.18
C ALA A 241 9.26 14.14 -4.85
N GLU A 242 9.20 15.44 -4.57
CA GLU A 242 9.90 16.02 -3.41
C GLU A 242 9.36 15.47 -2.08
N VAL A 243 8.04 15.40 -1.94
CA VAL A 243 7.42 14.90 -0.71
C VAL A 243 7.71 13.42 -0.50
N VAL A 244 7.54 12.60 -1.55
CA VAL A 244 7.77 11.16 -1.45
C VAL A 244 9.24 10.81 -1.26
N LYS A 245 10.17 11.62 -1.79
CA LYS A 245 11.61 11.50 -1.51
C LYS A 245 11.91 11.78 -0.03
N GLU A 246 11.28 12.81 0.55
CA GLU A 246 11.48 13.13 1.99
C GLU A 246 10.91 11.99 2.88
N ILE A 247 9.76 11.41 2.54
CA ILE A 247 9.22 10.22 3.21
C ILE A 247 10.24 9.06 3.16
N ALA A 248 10.79 8.77 1.98
CA ALA A 248 11.77 7.70 1.80
C ALA A 248 13.11 7.98 2.49
N LYS A 249 13.55 9.23 2.52
CA LYS A 249 14.76 9.67 3.22
C LYS A 249 14.67 9.44 4.74
N ARG A 250 13.47 9.59 5.32
CA ARG A 250 13.20 9.20 6.71
C ARG A 250 13.22 7.68 6.92
N GLY A 251 13.22 6.89 5.85
CA GLY A 251 13.29 5.42 5.87
C GLY A 251 11.97 4.71 5.62
N ALA A 252 10.85 5.43 5.48
CA ALA A 252 9.55 4.84 5.23
C ALA A 252 9.41 4.33 3.79
N TYR A 253 8.49 3.39 3.58
CA TYR A 253 8.06 2.99 2.26
C TYR A 253 7.04 3.99 1.69
N VAL A 254 7.04 4.10 0.38
CA VAL A 254 6.14 4.95 -0.40
C VAL A 254 5.22 4.06 -1.22
N GLY A 255 3.92 4.13 -0.97
CA GLY A 255 2.89 3.36 -1.65
C GLY A 255 2.33 4.09 -2.86
N PHE A 256 2.64 3.62 -4.05
CA PHE A 256 1.95 3.96 -5.28
C PHE A 256 0.88 2.89 -5.51
N ASP A 257 -0.27 3.05 -4.88
CA ASP A 257 -1.30 2.02 -4.76
C ASP A 257 -2.61 2.34 -5.49
N ARG A 258 -2.65 3.44 -6.21
CA ARG A 258 -3.67 3.78 -7.22
C ARG A 258 -3.00 4.02 -8.55
N VAL A 259 -2.28 3.01 -9.05
CA VAL A 259 -1.39 3.15 -10.21
C VAL A 259 -2.11 3.48 -11.51
N THR A 260 -3.40 3.15 -11.65
CA THR A 260 -4.21 3.48 -12.82
C THR A 260 -5.48 4.20 -12.42
N GLY A 261 -5.86 5.21 -13.21
CA GLY A 261 -7.03 6.03 -12.90
C GLY A 261 -6.78 7.05 -11.79
N GLY A 262 -7.86 7.58 -11.20
CA GLY A 262 -7.81 8.62 -10.18
C GLY A 262 -7.54 10.02 -10.75
N LEU A 263 -7.27 10.98 -9.85
CA LEU A 263 -7.14 12.39 -10.21
C LEU A 263 -5.80 12.75 -10.87
N VAL A 264 -4.73 11.99 -10.56
CA VAL A 264 -3.42 12.17 -11.18
C VAL A 264 -3.30 11.23 -12.37
N PRO A 265 -3.03 11.72 -13.59
CA PRO A 265 -2.82 10.89 -14.77
C PRO A 265 -1.61 9.96 -14.64
N ASP A 266 -1.65 8.82 -15.34
CA ASP A 266 -0.61 7.79 -15.24
C ASP A 266 0.77 8.27 -15.71
N ASP A 267 0.84 9.15 -16.70
CA ASP A 267 2.09 9.74 -17.16
C ASP A 267 2.77 10.58 -16.08
N LYS A 268 2.00 11.33 -15.29
CA LYS A 268 2.52 12.04 -14.11
C LYS A 268 2.99 11.08 -13.02
N LYS A 269 2.25 10.01 -12.76
CA LYS A 269 2.67 8.97 -11.81
C LYS A 269 3.97 8.30 -12.25
N VAL A 270 4.10 8.00 -13.54
CA VAL A 270 5.35 7.46 -14.11
C VAL A 270 6.49 8.46 -13.91
N ALA A 271 6.29 9.75 -14.19
CA ALA A 271 7.31 10.77 -13.99
C ALA A 271 7.74 10.88 -12.52
N MET A 272 6.79 10.85 -11.58
CA MET A 272 7.11 10.82 -10.13
C MET A 272 7.92 9.59 -9.74
N ILE A 273 7.56 8.41 -10.25
CA ILE A 273 8.31 7.17 -9.99
C ILE A 273 9.74 7.28 -10.53
N LEU A 274 9.92 7.77 -11.76
CA LEU A 274 11.27 7.95 -12.33
C LEU A 274 12.12 8.90 -11.48
N ALA A 275 11.58 10.06 -11.10
CA ALA A 275 12.27 11.01 -10.24
C ALA A 275 12.61 10.41 -8.85
N PHE A 276 11.78 9.52 -8.34
CA PHE A 276 12.00 8.78 -7.09
C PHE A 276 13.10 7.73 -7.24
N LEU A 277 13.09 6.97 -8.34
CA LEU A 277 14.10 5.96 -8.67
C LEU A 277 15.47 6.60 -8.94
N ASP A 278 15.52 7.71 -9.68
CA ASP A 278 16.73 8.47 -9.97
C ASP A 278 17.40 9.00 -8.69
N ALA A 279 16.62 9.30 -7.66
CA ALA A 279 17.10 9.67 -6.35
C ALA A 279 17.63 8.47 -5.51
N GLY A 280 17.59 7.23 -6.02
CA GLY A 280 18.12 6.04 -5.39
C GLY A 280 17.17 5.33 -4.43
N TYR A 281 15.89 5.70 -4.36
CA TYR A 281 14.93 5.16 -3.38
C TYR A 281 14.19 3.89 -3.85
N ILE A 282 14.73 3.13 -4.81
CA ILE A 282 14.07 1.93 -5.34
C ILE A 282 13.61 0.94 -4.25
N ASP A 283 14.36 0.82 -3.16
CA ASP A 283 14.08 -0.10 -2.04
C ASP A 283 12.92 0.36 -1.13
N ARG A 284 12.38 1.53 -1.41
CA ARG A 284 11.28 2.13 -0.62
C ARG A 284 9.98 2.25 -1.41
N LEU A 285 9.94 1.80 -2.67
CA LEU A 285 8.76 1.85 -3.51
C LEU A 285 7.94 0.57 -3.38
N LEU A 286 6.63 0.72 -3.18
CA LEU A 286 5.62 -0.34 -3.25
C LEU A 286 4.58 0.04 -4.32
N LEU A 287 4.10 -0.95 -5.08
CA LEU A 287 3.06 -0.76 -6.10
C LEU A 287 1.82 -1.60 -5.77
N SER A 288 0.65 -1.02 -6.02
CA SER A 288 -0.65 -1.69 -5.92
C SER A 288 -1.71 -0.91 -6.71
N SER A 289 -2.96 -1.32 -6.66
CA SER A 289 -4.02 -0.69 -7.45
C SER A 289 -5.20 -0.14 -6.64
N ASP A 290 -5.27 -0.44 -5.35
CA ASP A 290 -6.43 -0.10 -4.51
C ASP A 290 -7.73 -0.60 -5.16
N TYR A 291 -7.61 -1.78 -5.82
CA TYR A 291 -8.74 -2.36 -6.52
C TYR A 291 -9.70 -2.99 -5.51
N ASN A 292 -10.96 -2.67 -5.70
CA ASN A 292 -12.02 -3.34 -4.98
C ASN A 292 -12.96 -4.02 -5.97
N PHE A 293 -13.21 -5.31 -5.75
CA PHE A 293 -14.21 -6.01 -6.50
C PHE A 293 -15.59 -5.55 -6.03
N THR A 294 -16.36 -4.97 -6.93
CA THR A 294 -17.80 -4.73 -6.72
C THR A 294 -18.57 -5.68 -7.62
N ALA A 295 -19.77 -6.09 -7.20
CA ALA A 295 -20.62 -7.00 -7.98
C ALA A 295 -20.95 -6.52 -9.42
N ARG A 296 -20.52 -5.32 -9.78
CA ARG A 296 -20.64 -4.72 -11.11
C ARG A 296 -19.34 -4.62 -11.87
N SER A 297 -18.21 -5.05 -11.29
CA SER A 297 -16.94 -4.96 -11.99
C SER A 297 -16.60 -6.25 -12.71
N ASP A 298 -17.28 -6.48 -13.82
CA ASP A 298 -16.79 -7.27 -14.94
C ASP A 298 -15.68 -6.53 -15.71
N ALA A 299 -15.35 -5.32 -15.25
CA ALA A 299 -14.31 -4.47 -15.83
C ALA A 299 -12.91 -5.07 -15.61
N ARG A 300 -12.32 -5.55 -16.68
CA ARG A 300 -10.89 -5.85 -16.76
C ARG A 300 -10.10 -4.52 -16.88
N PRO A 301 -8.90 -4.43 -16.26
CA PRO A 301 -8.09 -5.53 -15.68
C PRO A 301 -8.20 -5.68 -14.16
N GLY A 302 -9.00 -6.20 -13.44
CA GLY A 302 -9.10 -6.55 -12.02
C GLY A 302 -7.83 -6.31 -11.16
N TYR A 303 -7.51 -7.20 -10.23
CA TYR A 303 -6.33 -7.09 -9.35
C TYR A 303 -4.99 -7.06 -10.11
N GLY A 304 -4.91 -7.62 -11.31
CA GLY A 304 -3.68 -7.63 -12.11
C GLY A 304 -3.30 -6.29 -12.76
N ILE A 305 -4.10 -5.23 -12.61
CA ILE A 305 -3.92 -3.92 -13.27
C ILE A 305 -2.52 -3.33 -13.09
N THR A 306 -1.91 -3.52 -11.92
CA THR A 306 -0.55 -3.07 -11.62
C THR A 306 0.47 -3.70 -12.56
N LEU A 307 0.36 -5.00 -12.84
CA LEU A 307 1.31 -5.73 -13.68
C LEU A 307 0.97 -5.67 -15.17
N THR A 308 -0.32 -5.68 -15.52
CA THR A 308 -0.78 -5.80 -16.92
C THR A 308 -0.97 -4.48 -17.62
N VAL A 309 -1.21 -3.40 -16.88
CA VAL A 309 -1.44 -2.07 -17.44
C VAL A 309 -0.34 -1.08 -17.03
N PHE A 310 -0.02 -0.98 -15.76
CA PHE A 310 0.90 0.06 -15.28
C PHE A 310 2.37 -0.32 -15.46
N ALA A 311 2.79 -1.56 -15.14
CA ALA A 311 4.16 -2.00 -15.35
C ALA A 311 4.65 -1.87 -16.80
N PRO A 312 3.84 -2.14 -17.85
CA PRO A 312 4.23 -1.84 -19.22
C PRO A 312 4.55 -0.36 -19.48
N LYS A 313 3.86 0.59 -18.82
CA LYS A 313 4.15 2.01 -18.91
C LYS A 313 5.50 2.36 -18.27
N LEU A 314 5.81 1.74 -17.13
CA LEU A 314 7.11 1.88 -16.49
C LEU A 314 8.24 1.31 -17.35
N ARG A 315 8.04 0.12 -17.96
CA ARG A 315 9.02 -0.47 -18.90
C ARG A 315 9.29 0.45 -20.09
N LYS A 316 8.22 1.00 -20.69
CA LYS A 316 8.35 1.98 -21.79
C LYS A 316 9.13 3.23 -21.37
N ALA A 317 9.07 3.60 -20.10
CA ALA A 317 9.79 4.72 -19.51
C ALA A 317 11.21 4.38 -19.03
N GLY A 318 11.70 3.13 -19.24
CA GLY A 318 13.07 2.71 -18.94
C GLY A 318 13.24 1.92 -17.65
N VAL A 319 12.17 1.63 -16.91
CA VAL A 319 12.25 0.76 -15.71
C VAL A 319 12.46 -0.68 -16.16
N THR A 320 13.53 -1.32 -15.71
CA THR A 320 13.89 -2.69 -16.10
C THR A 320 13.04 -3.74 -15.37
N ASP A 321 13.01 -4.97 -15.90
CA ASP A 321 12.31 -6.08 -15.23
C ASP A 321 12.93 -6.41 -13.87
N GLU A 322 14.24 -6.26 -13.70
CA GLU A 322 14.89 -6.42 -12.41
C GLU A 322 14.44 -5.35 -11.40
N MET A 323 14.31 -4.09 -11.82
CA MET A 323 13.75 -3.03 -10.97
C MET A 323 12.29 -3.32 -10.60
N LEU A 324 11.48 -3.75 -11.57
CA LEU A 324 10.09 -4.13 -11.31
C LEU A 324 9.98 -5.30 -10.35
N ARG A 325 10.83 -6.33 -10.52
CA ARG A 325 10.89 -7.45 -9.58
C ARG A 325 11.22 -6.99 -8.17
N ARG A 326 12.20 -6.08 -8.03
CA ARG A 326 12.58 -5.51 -6.74
C ARG A 326 11.42 -4.77 -6.08
N ILE A 327 10.70 -3.97 -6.85
CA ILE A 327 9.56 -3.16 -6.39
C ILE A 327 8.34 -4.05 -6.03
N THR A 328 8.06 -5.07 -6.85
CA THR A 328 6.82 -5.86 -6.70
C THR A 328 6.99 -7.15 -5.90
N ILE A 329 8.23 -7.62 -5.69
CA ILE A 329 8.51 -8.86 -4.96
C ILE A 329 9.35 -8.59 -3.72
N ASP A 330 10.56 -8.02 -3.88
CA ASP A 330 11.51 -7.92 -2.78
C ASP A 330 11.09 -6.88 -1.72
N ASN A 331 10.65 -5.71 -2.16
CA ASN A 331 10.22 -4.65 -1.24
C ASN A 331 8.98 -5.05 -0.41
N PRO A 332 7.90 -5.62 -1.01
CA PRO A 332 6.79 -6.13 -0.22
C PRO A 332 7.20 -7.22 0.78
N ARG A 333 8.13 -8.10 0.41
CA ARG A 333 8.66 -9.11 1.34
C ARG A 333 9.38 -8.47 2.52
N ARG A 334 10.23 -7.45 2.28
CA ARG A 334 10.90 -6.70 3.36
C ARG A 334 9.90 -5.96 4.23
N PHE A 335 8.88 -5.36 3.64
CA PHE A 335 7.86 -4.61 4.34
C PHE A 335 7.02 -5.51 5.24
N LEU A 336 6.50 -6.63 4.69
CA LEU A 336 5.58 -7.53 5.39
C LEU A 336 6.28 -8.45 6.40
N ALA A 337 7.57 -8.75 6.21
CA ALA A 337 8.30 -9.63 7.11
C ALA A 337 8.48 -8.99 8.50
N PHE A 338 8.17 -9.74 9.53
CA PHE A 338 8.38 -9.35 10.92
C PHE A 338 8.83 -10.55 11.76
N VAL A 339 9.47 -10.28 12.89
CA VAL A 339 9.74 -11.31 13.90
C VAL A 339 8.63 -11.19 14.94
N PRO A 340 7.79 -12.23 15.15
CA PRO A 340 6.75 -12.20 16.16
C PRO A 340 7.32 -11.86 17.54
N ALA A 341 6.59 -11.08 18.33
CA ALA A 341 6.92 -10.87 19.73
C ALA A 341 6.83 -12.22 20.47
N SER A 342 7.81 -12.50 21.34
CA SER A 342 7.91 -13.72 22.14
C SER A 342 6.87 -13.76 23.24
#